data_50ff2fe1fb9442462e15008c762e76b2
#
_entry.id   50ff2fe1fb9442462e15008c762e76b2
#
_cell.length_a   1.000
_cell.length_b   1.000
_cell.length_c   1.000
_cell.angle_alpha   90.00
_cell.angle_beta   90.00
_cell.angle_gamma   90.00
#
_symmetry.space_group_name_H-M   'P 1'
#
loop_
_entity.id
_entity.type
_entity.pdbx_description
1 polymer ?
#
loop_
_entity_poly.entity_id
_entity_poly.type
_entity_poly.pdbx_seq_one_letter_code
_entity_poly.pdbx_strand_id
1 'polypeptide(L)'
;SDVYKRQREIGTSVTAIGNTKVQWETVEDFGIGVDMGFLNNRLTVTADWFQKKSHDMLMKRDNLLILGYPMWNGQMWENIGSMKATGWELSIGWEDRQGDFTYGVGLNLSSVKNKAEKLMGQPLYTGGFNGDYIIRNEEGGEISRFYGYVVDGIFQNQTEVNAHTDEHGKIIQPNAVPGDFRFRDLNHDGELDDKDKTYIGSAFPDLMVGLNAHLSYKNIDFLANFYGTFGNDIFNTTLGRYSGAGGENVYAGTYNKVWHGEGTSNFLPRLSVNDSNMNYKRPSSFFVEDGSYMRCKLLQIGYTLPKNWTKGFSLRLSFSAQNPFTITKYSGMDPETASLGTKGNVTESGIDWAGYPNPRTYLFGLNLNF
;
A
#
# COMPACT_ATOMS: atom_id res chain seq x y z
N SER A 1 -63.78 -10.10 20.50
CA SER A 1 -62.34 -10.32 20.42
C SER A 1 -61.88 -10.20 18.96
N ASP A 2 -61.36 -9.04 18.57
CA ASP A 2 -60.86 -8.77 17.23
C ASP A 2 -59.51 -9.42 17.06
N VAL A 3 -59.51 -10.49 16.26
CA VAL A 3 -58.26 -11.08 15.75
C VAL A 3 -57.77 -10.17 14.64
N TYR A 4 -56.79 -9.31 14.94
CA TYR A 4 -56.04 -8.58 13.92
C TYR A 4 -55.35 -9.59 13.00
N LYS A 5 -55.90 -9.82 11.82
CA LYS A 5 -55.20 -10.47 10.71
C LYS A 5 -54.06 -9.55 10.31
N ARG A 6 -52.84 -9.89 10.72
CA ARG A 6 -51.65 -9.28 10.14
C ARG A 6 -51.56 -9.70 8.67
N GLN A 7 -52.10 -8.91 7.78
CA GLN A 7 -51.77 -9.01 6.37
C GLN A 7 -50.29 -8.59 6.19
N ARG A 8 -49.50 -9.46 5.58
CA ARG A 8 -48.21 -9.05 5.05
C ARG A 8 -48.50 -8.16 3.84
N GLU A 9 -48.38 -6.85 4.01
CA GLU A 9 -48.28 -5.95 2.88
C GLU A 9 -46.88 -6.07 2.31
N ILE A 10 -46.81 -6.42 1.02
CA ILE A 10 -45.53 -6.45 0.29
C ILE A 10 -45.22 -5.01 -0.07
N GLY A 11 -44.38 -4.39 0.73
CA GLY A 11 -43.78 -3.09 0.41
C GLY A 11 -42.71 -3.26 -0.69
N THR A 12 -42.78 -2.45 -1.70
CA THR A 12 -41.71 -2.31 -2.69
C THR A 12 -40.87 -1.07 -2.38
N SER A 13 -39.56 -1.22 -2.32
CA SER A 13 -38.62 -0.08 -2.26
C SER A 13 -37.72 -0.13 -3.47
N VAL A 14 -37.36 1.05 -4.00
CA VAL A 14 -36.36 1.15 -5.06
C VAL A 14 -35.00 0.92 -4.44
N THR A 15 -34.32 -0.13 -4.89
CA THR A 15 -33.01 -0.53 -4.34
C THR A 15 -31.82 -0.01 -5.16
N ALA A 16 -32.06 0.44 -6.41
CA ALA A 16 -31.04 1.03 -7.26
C ALA A 16 -31.67 1.96 -8.29
N ILE A 17 -30.98 3.01 -8.65
CA ILE A 17 -31.37 3.92 -9.75
C ILE A 17 -30.47 3.61 -10.94
N GLY A 18 -31.12 3.26 -12.07
CA GLY A 18 -30.41 3.11 -13.34
C GLY A 18 -30.08 4.45 -13.97
N ASN A 19 -28.87 4.59 -14.48
CA ASN A 19 -28.46 5.71 -15.30
C ASN A 19 -28.41 5.28 -16.77
N THR A 20 -29.31 5.79 -17.59
CA THR A 20 -29.40 5.48 -19.02
C THR A 20 -28.33 6.21 -19.86
N LYS A 21 -27.56 7.12 -19.24
CA LYS A 21 -26.50 7.90 -19.90
C LYS A 21 -25.10 7.35 -19.66
N VAL A 22 -25.00 6.18 -19.02
CA VAL A 22 -23.71 5.53 -18.80
C VAL A 22 -23.05 5.20 -20.15
N GLN A 23 -21.80 5.60 -20.27
CA GLN A 23 -20.96 5.34 -21.44
C GLN A 23 -19.67 4.62 -21.04
N TRP A 24 -18.92 4.17 -22.05
CA TRP A 24 -17.64 3.54 -21.82
C TRP A 24 -16.58 4.56 -21.37
N GLU A 25 -15.72 4.12 -20.46
CA GLU A 25 -14.51 4.85 -20.11
C GLU A 25 -13.58 4.94 -21.33
N THR A 26 -12.96 6.10 -21.54
CA THR A 26 -12.03 6.35 -22.64
C THR A 26 -10.63 6.56 -22.05
N VAL A 27 -9.64 5.90 -22.68
CA VAL A 27 -8.22 6.07 -22.33
C VAL A 27 -7.47 6.65 -23.51
N GLU A 28 -6.82 7.78 -23.28
CA GLU A 28 -5.84 8.38 -24.19
C GLU A 28 -4.44 7.99 -23.71
N ASP A 29 -3.60 7.49 -24.62
CA ASP A 29 -2.22 7.10 -24.32
C ASP A 29 -1.28 7.80 -25.30
N PHE A 30 -0.29 8.53 -24.78
CA PHE A 30 0.77 9.14 -25.56
C PHE A 30 2.11 8.70 -24.98
N GLY A 31 2.98 8.16 -25.82
CA GLY A 31 4.31 7.69 -25.43
C GLY A 31 5.36 7.98 -26.47
N ILE A 32 6.57 8.18 -26.01
CA ILE A 32 7.79 8.28 -26.84
C ILE A 32 8.82 7.35 -26.23
N GLY A 33 9.37 6.46 -27.07
CA GLY A 33 10.39 5.51 -26.66
C GLY A 33 11.56 5.49 -27.62
N VAL A 34 12.68 5.02 -27.13
CA VAL A 34 13.90 4.77 -27.91
C VAL A 34 14.53 3.46 -27.50
N ASP A 35 14.86 2.64 -28.50
CA ASP A 35 15.60 1.41 -28.35
C ASP A 35 17.01 1.56 -28.93
N MET A 36 18.01 1.19 -28.16
CA MET A 36 19.43 1.31 -28.55
C MET A 36 20.17 0.01 -28.28
N GLY A 37 20.98 -0.40 -29.23
CA GLY A 37 21.89 -1.54 -29.12
C GLY A 37 23.34 -1.12 -29.35
N PHE A 38 24.22 -1.53 -28.44
CA PHE A 38 25.66 -1.22 -28.51
C PHE A 38 26.48 -2.50 -28.41
N LEU A 39 27.73 -2.43 -28.89
CA LEU A 39 28.70 -3.53 -28.78
C LEU A 39 28.19 -4.84 -29.39
N ASN A 40 27.63 -4.79 -30.60
CA ASN A 40 26.95 -5.92 -31.24
C ASN A 40 25.77 -6.47 -30.42
N ASN A 41 24.94 -5.58 -29.88
CA ASN A 41 23.77 -5.88 -29.03
C ASN A 41 24.10 -6.59 -27.71
N ARG A 42 25.36 -6.54 -27.25
CA ARG A 42 25.67 -6.99 -25.89
C ARG A 42 25.12 -6.05 -24.83
N LEU A 43 25.08 -4.75 -25.10
CA LEU A 43 24.41 -3.76 -24.28
C LEU A 43 23.16 -3.28 -25.01
N THR A 44 22.02 -3.44 -24.39
CA THR A 44 20.72 -2.92 -24.87
C THR A 44 20.18 -1.91 -23.87
N VAL A 45 19.60 -0.83 -24.40
CA VAL A 45 18.97 0.22 -23.58
C VAL A 45 17.65 0.58 -24.26
N THR A 46 16.56 0.45 -23.53
CA THR A 46 15.23 0.94 -23.91
C THR A 46 14.81 2.00 -22.89
N ALA A 47 14.40 3.16 -23.39
CA ALA A 47 13.92 4.24 -22.57
C ALA A 47 12.58 4.76 -23.11
N ASP A 48 11.57 4.78 -22.27
CA ASP A 48 10.21 5.19 -22.61
C ASP A 48 9.74 6.28 -21.66
N TRP A 49 8.99 7.23 -22.22
CA TRP A 49 8.19 8.17 -21.45
C TRP A 49 6.76 8.10 -21.94
N PHE A 50 5.80 8.09 -21.00
CA PHE A 50 4.39 7.98 -21.33
C PHE A 50 3.51 8.89 -20.48
N GLN A 51 2.37 9.24 -21.04
CA GLN A 51 1.27 9.89 -20.35
C GLN A 51 -0.04 9.20 -20.74
N LYS A 52 -0.74 8.66 -19.74
CA LYS A 52 -2.08 8.06 -19.88
C LYS A 52 -3.10 8.96 -19.22
N LYS A 53 -4.24 9.14 -19.86
CA LYS A 53 -5.35 9.92 -19.33
C LYS A 53 -6.64 9.14 -19.51
N SER A 54 -7.29 8.81 -18.39
CA SER A 54 -8.61 8.16 -18.37
C SER A 54 -9.69 9.23 -18.20
N HIS A 55 -10.69 9.20 -19.04
CA HIS A 55 -11.85 10.07 -19.01
C HIS A 55 -13.11 9.26 -18.80
N ASP A 56 -14.14 9.91 -18.30
CA ASP A 56 -15.47 9.31 -18.13
C ASP A 56 -15.45 8.05 -17.26
N MET A 57 -14.53 8.01 -16.27
CA MET A 57 -14.46 6.90 -15.33
C MET A 57 -15.75 6.77 -14.55
N LEU A 58 -16.26 5.54 -14.46
CA LEU A 58 -17.47 5.23 -13.71
C LEU A 58 -17.23 5.34 -12.21
N MET A 59 -17.95 6.23 -11.58
CA MET A 59 -17.94 6.41 -10.13
C MET A 59 -19.33 6.27 -9.56
N LYS A 60 -19.42 5.76 -8.34
CA LYS A 60 -20.67 5.72 -7.59
C LYS A 60 -20.90 7.08 -6.92
N ARG A 61 -21.97 7.75 -7.27
CA ARG A 61 -22.43 8.96 -6.60
C ARG A 61 -23.55 8.65 -5.63
N ASP A 62 -23.44 9.17 -4.42
CA ASP A 62 -24.52 9.09 -3.44
C ASP A 62 -25.68 9.97 -3.87
N ASN A 63 -26.87 9.42 -3.86
CA ASN A 63 -28.08 10.18 -4.16
C ASN A 63 -28.44 11.09 -2.99
N LEU A 64 -29.11 12.20 -3.31
CA LEU A 64 -29.61 13.11 -2.30
C LEU A 64 -30.64 12.39 -1.40
N LEU A 65 -30.43 12.46 -0.10
CA LEU A 65 -31.32 11.85 0.91
C LEU A 65 -32.78 12.32 0.77
N ILE A 66 -33.00 13.52 0.22
CA ILE A 66 -34.33 14.07 -0.03
C ILE A 66 -35.17 13.24 -1.01
N LEU A 67 -34.53 12.36 -1.79
CA LEU A 67 -35.20 11.44 -2.71
C LEU A 67 -35.77 10.21 -2.01
N GLY A 68 -35.56 10.04 -0.69
CA GLY A 68 -36.12 8.97 0.12
C GLY A 68 -35.48 7.58 -0.10
N TYR A 69 -34.29 7.51 -0.70
CA TYR A 69 -33.57 6.25 -0.88
C TYR A 69 -32.75 5.90 0.36
N PRO A 70 -32.68 4.59 0.73
CA PRO A 70 -31.79 4.14 1.81
C PRO A 70 -30.32 4.47 1.50
N MET A 71 -29.57 4.95 2.50
CA MET A 71 -28.16 5.35 2.35
C MET A 71 -27.27 4.25 1.72
N TRP A 72 -27.56 2.97 1.96
CA TRP A 72 -26.75 1.85 1.45
C TRP A 72 -27.10 1.38 0.04
N ASN A 73 -28.20 1.83 -0.55
CA ASN A 73 -28.65 1.42 -1.89
C ASN A 73 -28.97 2.60 -2.82
N GLY A 74 -28.82 3.81 -2.34
CA GLY A 74 -29.14 5.04 -3.08
C GLY A 74 -28.01 5.54 -3.97
N GLN A 75 -27.10 4.70 -4.45
CA GLN A 75 -25.97 5.11 -5.29
C GLN A 75 -26.31 4.90 -6.77
N MET A 76 -25.91 5.87 -7.58
CA MET A 76 -26.02 5.82 -9.04
C MET A 76 -24.63 5.87 -9.68
N TRP A 77 -24.44 5.05 -10.73
CA TRP A 77 -23.21 5.10 -11.51
C TRP A 77 -23.25 6.28 -12.49
N GLU A 78 -22.21 7.11 -12.45
CA GLU A 78 -22.03 8.24 -13.37
C GLU A 78 -20.60 8.26 -13.94
N ASN A 79 -20.46 8.72 -15.17
CA ASN A 79 -19.18 8.95 -15.83
C ASN A 79 -18.63 10.33 -15.47
N ILE A 80 -18.02 10.46 -14.31
CA ILE A 80 -17.59 11.75 -13.76
C ILE A 80 -16.11 11.80 -13.41
N GLY A 81 -15.43 10.65 -13.31
CA GLY A 81 -14.03 10.59 -12.96
C GLY A 81 -13.09 10.86 -14.13
N SER A 82 -11.95 11.45 -13.85
CA SER A 82 -10.82 11.54 -14.78
C SER A 82 -9.51 11.44 -14.01
N MET A 83 -8.60 10.64 -14.53
CA MET A 83 -7.27 10.43 -13.95
C MET A 83 -6.19 10.59 -14.98
N LYS A 84 -5.04 11.09 -14.56
CA LYS A 84 -3.83 11.19 -15.36
C LYS A 84 -2.71 10.42 -14.70
N ALA A 85 -1.98 9.62 -15.47
CA ALA A 85 -0.73 8.99 -15.07
C ALA A 85 0.38 9.44 -16.01
N THR A 86 1.53 9.83 -15.47
CA THR A 86 2.71 10.21 -16.26
C THR A 86 3.90 9.45 -15.69
N GLY A 87 4.67 8.81 -16.56
CA GLY A 87 5.77 7.98 -16.10
C GLY A 87 6.87 7.85 -17.13
N TRP A 88 7.94 7.20 -16.68
CA TRP A 88 9.05 6.78 -17.51
C TRP A 88 9.48 5.36 -17.14
N GLU A 89 10.01 4.65 -18.11
CA GLU A 89 10.57 3.31 -17.97
C GLU A 89 11.95 3.28 -18.60
N LEU A 90 12.90 2.58 -17.95
CA LEU A 90 14.24 2.38 -18.43
C LEU A 90 14.63 0.93 -18.23
N SER A 91 14.95 0.26 -19.34
CA SER A 91 15.48 -1.11 -19.34
C SER A 91 16.93 -1.09 -19.85
N ILE A 92 17.83 -1.71 -19.09
CA ILE A 92 19.24 -1.88 -19.45
C ILE A 92 19.55 -3.37 -19.40
N GLY A 93 19.98 -3.92 -20.52
CA GLY A 93 20.38 -5.32 -20.63
C GLY A 93 21.84 -5.46 -21.02
N TRP A 94 22.53 -6.38 -20.36
CA TRP A 94 23.88 -6.81 -20.75
C TRP A 94 23.91 -8.32 -20.95
N GLU A 95 24.36 -8.77 -22.11
CA GLU A 95 24.53 -10.18 -22.46
C GLU A 95 25.93 -10.38 -23.05
N ASP A 96 26.66 -11.38 -22.55
CA ASP A 96 27.96 -11.70 -23.13
C ASP A 96 28.28 -13.20 -22.99
N ARG A 97 29.22 -13.66 -23.78
CA ARG A 97 29.71 -15.02 -23.77
C ARG A 97 31.24 -15.06 -23.92
N GLN A 98 31.88 -15.76 -23.01
CA GLN A 98 33.32 -15.99 -23.04
C GLN A 98 33.62 -17.50 -22.94
N GLY A 99 33.86 -18.16 -24.07
CA GLY A 99 34.03 -19.61 -24.12
C GLY A 99 32.77 -20.35 -23.70
N ASP A 100 32.89 -21.15 -22.64
CA ASP A 100 31.76 -21.92 -22.04
C ASP A 100 30.93 -21.11 -21.04
N PHE A 101 31.31 -19.87 -20.74
CA PHE A 101 30.63 -19.00 -19.80
C PHE A 101 29.72 -18.02 -20.54
N THR A 102 28.42 -18.08 -20.24
CA THR A 102 27.41 -17.13 -20.73
C THR A 102 26.79 -16.45 -19.53
N TYR A 103 26.63 -15.14 -19.59
CA TYR A 103 26.03 -14.37 -18.52
C TYR A 103 25.22 -13.20 -19.06
N GLY A 104 24.17 -12.86 -18.35
CA GLY A 104 23.37 -11.69 -18.62
C GLY A 104 22.80 -11.08 -17.35
N VAL A 105 22.65 -9.76 -17.41
CA VAL A 105 22.04 -8.95 -16.36
C VAL A 105 21.08 -7.96 -17.01
N GLY A 106 19.85 -7.91 -16.50
CA GLY A 106 18.86 -6.94 -16.90
C GLY A 106 18.42 -6.10 -15.70
N LEU A 107 18.40 -4.79 -15.90
CA LEU A 107 17.89 -3.82 -14.92
C LEU A 107 16.70 -3.08 -15.54
N ASN A 108 15.54 -3.11 -14.85
CA ASN A 108 14.36 -2.35 -15.22
C ASN A 108 14.08 -1.35 -14.12
N LEU A 109 13.90 -0.10 -14.49
CA LEU A 109 13.54 1.00 -13.60
C LEU A 109 12.28 1.65 -14.14
N SER A 110 11.32 1.96 -13.27
CA SER A 110 10.13 2.71 -13.66
C SER A 110 9.65 3.61 -12.54
N SER A 111 9.07 4.73 -12.94
CA SER A 111 8.43 5.69 -12.05
C SER A 111 7.14 6.17 -12.69
N VAL A 112 6.06 6.16 -11.91
CA VAL A 112 4.73 6.60 -12.36
C VAL A 112 4.14 7.52 -11.31
N LYS A 113 3.74 8.71 -11.73
CA LYS A 113 2.99 9.66 -10.91
C LYS A 113 1.56 9.71 -11.41
N ASN A 114 0.61 9.49 -10.53
CA ASN A 114 -0.81 9.60 -10.82
C ASN A 114 -1.38 10.91 -10.29
N LYS A 115 -2.48 11.36 -10.90
CA LYS A 115 -3.21 12.56 -10.48
C LYS A 115 -4.69 12.38 -10.76
N ALA A 116 -5.53 12.61 -9.76
CA ALA A 116 -6.96 12.75 -9.96
C ALA A 116 -7.25 14.13 -10.61
N GLU A 117 -7.69 14.14 -11.87
CA GLU A 117 -8.03 15.38 -12.55
C GLU A 117 -9.46 15.83 -12.25
N LYS A 118 -10.36 14.85 -12.18
CA LYS A 118 -11.77 15.04 -11.84
C LYS A 118 -12.24 13.93 -10.91
N LEU A 119 -12.93 14.31 -9.87
CA LEU A 119 -13.69 13.42 -8.99
C LEU A 119 -15.14 13.94 -8.93
N MET A 120 -15.82 13.78 -7.83
CA MET A 120 -17.22 14.20 -7.66
C MET A 120 -17.39 15.67 -7.24
N GLY A 121 -16.38 16.52 -7.42
CA GLY A 121 -16.37 17.91 -6.95
C GLY A 121 -16.20 18.05 -5.43
N GLN A 122 -15.99 16.94 -4.72
CA GLN A 122 -15.71 16.89 -3.30
C GLN A 122 -14.63 15.83 -3.04
N PRO A 123 -13.83 15.94 -1.98
CA PRO A 123 -12.88 14.91 -1.60
C PRO A 123 -13.57 13.56 -1.36
N LEU A 124 -12.97 12.49 -1.88
CA LEU A 124 -13.42 11.12 -1.63
C LEU A 124 -12.61 10.54 -0.47
N TYR A 125 -13.28 10.22 0.62
CA TYR A 125 -12.67 9.58 1.78
C TYR A 125 -12.87 8.07 1.71
N THR A 126 -11.78 7.31 1.89
CA THR A 126 -11.78 5.85 1.84
C THR A 126 -10.88 5.25 2.93
N GLY A 127 -10.90 3.91 3.10
CA GLY A 127 -10.13 3.25 4.15
C GLY A 127 -10.68 3.52 5.54
N GLY A 128 -11.92 3.07 5.80
CA GLY A 128 -12.59 3.30 7.11
C GLY A 128 -11.78 2.77 8.28
N PHE A 129 -11.53 3.60 9.30
CA PHE A 129 -10.72 3.29 10.47
C PHE A 129 -11.34 3.89 11.74
N ASN A 130 -11.91 3.03 12.61
CA ASN A 130 -12.51 3.42 13.88
C ASN A 130 -13.55 4.56 13.80
N GLY A 131 -14.32 4.61 12.72
CA GLY A 131 -15.32 5.67 12.47
C GLY A 131 -14.78 6.89 11.73
N ASP A 132 -13.52 6.88 11.35
CA ASP A 132 -12.84 7.88 10.52
C ASP A 132 -12.31 7.22 9.23
N TYR A 133 -11.53 7.96 8.42
CA TYR A 133 -10.95 7.50 7.16
C TYR A 133 -9.44 7.73 7.15
N ILE A 134 -8.71 6.79 6.53
CA ILE A 134 -7.25 6.84 6.41
C ILE A 134 -6.82 7.64 5.17
N ILE A 135 -7.62 7.63 4.11
CA ILE A 135 -7.27 8.17 2.80
C ILE A 135 -8.22 9.31 2.42
N ARG A 136 -7.66 10.39 1.90
CA ARG A 136 -8.37 11.48 1.25
C ARG A 136 -7.89 11.63 -0.18
N ASN A 137 -8.79 11.36 -1.13
CA ASN A 137 -8.56 11.59 -2.55
C ASN A 137 -9.22 12.90 -2.95
N GLU A 138 -8.49 13.82 -3.56
CA GLU A 138 -9.03 15.10 -4.01
C GLU A 138 -8.55 15.47 -5.41
N GLU A 139 -9.34 16.29 -6.10
CA GLU A 139 -9.00 16.79 -7.42
C GLU A 139 -7.67 17.56 -7.39
N GLY A 140 -6.81 17.29 -8.35
CA GLY A 140 -5.48 17.87 -8.42
C GLY A 140 -4.41 17.16 -7.61
N GLY A 141 -4.77 16.22 -6.75
CA GLY A 141 -3.88 15.41 -5.92
C GLY A 141 -3.59 14.03 -6.50
N GLU A 142 -2.60 13.36 -5.91
CA GLU A 142 -2.36 11.94 -6.09
C GLU A 142 -3.42 11.14 -5.34
N ILE A 143 -3.84 9.99 -5.89
CA ILE A 143 -4.78 9.10 -5.20
C ILE A 143 -4.09 8.26 -4.13
N SER A 144 -4.89 7.73 -3.19
CA SER A 144 -4.40 6.88 -2.07
C SER A 144 -3.35 7.55 -1.20
N ARG A 145 -3.46 8.87 -0.99
CA ARG A 145 -2.65 9.58 -0.01
C ARG A 145 -3.25 9.42 1.38
N PHE A 146 -2.41 9.06 2.33
CA PHE A 146 -2.83 8.95 3.73
C PHE A 146 -3.08 10.32 4.31
N TYR A 147 -4.19 10.45 5.03
CA TYR A 147 -4.67 11.69 5.60
C TYR A 147 -5.03 11.48 7.08
N GLY A 148 -4.44 12.27 7.95
CA GLY A 148 -4.63 12.09 9.38
C GLY A 148 -3.85 13.09 10.22
N TYR A 149 -3.79 12.81 11.51
CA TYR A 149 -3.11 13.65 12.51
C TYR A 149 -1.61 13.42 12.51
N VAL A 150 -0.84 14.46 12.80
CA VAL A 150 0.61 14.37 13.02
C VAL A 150 0.88 14.10 14.49
N VAL A 151 1.65 13.06 14.79
CA VAL A 151 2.15 12.76 16.13
C VAL A 151 3.54 13.33 16.30
N ASP A 152 3.71 14.25 17.24
CA ASP A 152 5.00 14.86 17.56
C ASP A 152 5.82 14.09 18.62
N GLY A 153 5.24 13.04 19.19
CA GLY A 153 5.87 12.21 20.22
C GLY A 153 4.89 11.79 21.30
N ILE A 154 5.43 11.45 22.46
CA ILE A 154 4.68 11.01 23.62
C ILE A 154 4.94 11.99 24.77
N PHE A 155 3.88 12.41 25.45
CA PHE A 155 4.01 13.19 26.68
C PHE A 155 4.78 12.38 27.74
N GLN A 156 5.94 12.85 28.14
CA GLN A 156 6.78 12.13 29.11
C GLN A 156 6.34 12.34 30.56
N ASN A 157 5.78 13.51 30.89
CA ASN A 157 5.34 13.87 32.23
C ASN A 157 4.16 14.85 32.20
N GLN A 158 3.57 15.12 33.36
CA GLN A 158 2.42 16.01 33.50
C GLN A 158 2.75 17.47 33.13
N THR A 159 3.99 17.90 33.29
CA THR A 159 4.42 19.25 32.91
C THR A 159 4.30 19.45 31.39
N GLU A 160 4.69 18.44 30.60
CA GLU A 160 4.54 18.49 29.16
C GLU A 160 3.07 18.53 28.72
N VAL A 161 2.19 17.74 29.38
CA VAL A 161 0.74 17.78 29.10
C VAL A 161 0.18 19.18 29.36
N ASN A 162 0.53 19.75 30.54
CA ASN A 162 0.04 21.07 30.94
C ASN A 162 0.62 22.21 30.07
N ALA A 163 1.80 22.02 29.51
CA ALA A 163 2.46 22.98 28.62
C ALA A 163 1.96 22.92 27.16
N HIS A 164 1.21 21.86 26.79
CA HIS A 164 0.65 21.73 25.46
C HIS A 164 -0.63 22.56 25.33
N THR A 165 -0.47 23.86 25.13
CA THR A 165 -1.52 24.88 25.13
C THR A 165 -1.49 25.71 23.85
N ASP A 166 -2.62 26.31 23.52
CA ASP A 166 -2.70 27.38 22.54
C ASP A 166 -2.03 28.68 23.06
N GLU A 167 -2.07 29.74 22.26
CA GLU A 167 -1.53 31.06 22.61
C GLU A 167 -2.25 31.74 23.80
N HIS A 168 -3.46 31.27 24.15
CA HIS A 168 -4.25 31.78 25.27
C HIS A 168 -4.10 30.94 26.57
N GLY A 169 -3.29 29.86 26.53
CA GLY A 169 -3.07 28.95 27.64
C GLY A 169 -4.15 27.88 27.81
N LYS A 170 -5.04 27.67 26.84
CA LYS A 170 -6.00 26.56 26.83
C LYS A 170 -5.28 25.27 26.44
N ILE A 171 -5.47 24.23 27.24
CA ILE A 171 -4.88 22.89 26.95
C ILE A 171 -5.54 22.30 25.70
N ILE A 172 -4.73 21.97 24.68
CA ILE A 172 -5.17 21.43 23.39
C ILE A 172 -5.71 19.99 23.53
N GLN A 173 -5.09 19.16 24.35
CA GLN A 173 -5.49 17.77 24.61
C GLN A 173 -5.90 17.56 26.07
N PRO A 174 -7.11 17.98 26.50
CA PRO A 174 -7.51 17.96 27.90
C PRO A 174 -7.66 16.55 28.49
N ASN A 175 -7.82 15.53 27.66
CA ASN A 175 -7.94 14.13 28.07
C ASN A 175 -6.60 13.37 28.07
N ALA A 176 -5.51 14.01 27.67
CA ALA A 176 -4.20 13.41 27.63
C ALA A 176 -3.60 13.31 29.03
N VAL A 177 -2.84 12.26 29.24
CA VAL A 177 -2.02 12.04 30.43
C VAL A 177 -0.61 11.61 30.01
N PRO A 178 0.39 11.62 30.93
CA PRO A 178 1.72 11.11 30.60
C PRO A 178 1.67 9.71 29.96
N GLY A 179 2.41 9.53 28.89
CA GLY A 179 2.41 8.31 28.06
C GLY A 179 1.46 8.32 26.87
N ASP A 180 0.61 9.34 26.73
CA ASP A 180 -0.24 9.49 25.55
C ASP A 180 0.48 10.22 24.42
N PHE A 181 0.00 10.05 23.17
CA PHE A 181 0.50 10.81 22.03
C PHE A 181 0.23 12.30 22.19
N ARG A 182 1.22 13.09 21.81
CA ARG A 182 1.10 14.52 21.57
C ARG A 182 0.79 14.74 20.09
N PHE A 183 -0.45 15.10 19.79
CA PHE A 183 -0.89 15.44 18.44
C PHE A 183 -0.62 16.93 18.18
N ARG A 184 -0.31 17.25 16.93
CA ARG A 184 -0.06 18.61 16.48
C ARG A 184 -1.37 19.33 16.20
N ASP A 185 -1.55 20.51 16.78
CA ASP A 185 -2.54 21.49 16.38
C ASP A 185 -1.97 22.24 15.18
N LEU A 186 -2.49 21.96 13.97
CA LEU A 186 -1.95 22.49 12.72
C LEU A 186 -2.48 23.88 12.38
N ASN A 187 -3.70 24.19 12.77
CA ASN A 187 -4.32 25.47 12.49
C ASN A 187 -4.16 26.48 13.64
N HIS A 188 -3.61 26.03 14.79
CA HIS A 188 -3.36 26.82 15.99
C HIS A 188 -4.63 27.43 16.62
N ASP A 189 -5.80 26.74 16.53
CA ASP A 189 -7.06 27.20 17.13
C ASP A 189 -7.27 26.70 18.57
N GLY A 190 -6.34 25.89 19.10
CA GLY A 190 -6.36 25.34 20.46
C GLY A 190 -7.35 24.20 20.65
N GLU A 191 -7.83 23.60 19.56
CA GLU A 191 -8.70 22.42 19.56
C GLU A 191 -8.10 21.36 18.66
N LEU A 192 -8.20 20.10 19.01
CA LEU A 192 -7.75 18.99 18.20
C LEU A 192 -8.95 18.40 17.46
N ASP A 193 -9.18 18.85 16.22
CA ASP A 193 -10.31 18.45 15.40
C ASP A 193 -9.89 18.07 13.96
N ASP A 194 -10.86 17.90 13.05
CA ASP A 194 -10.60 17.49 11.67
C ASP A 194 -9.77 18.48 10.85
N LYS A 195 -9.63 19.73 11.31
CA LYS A 195 -8.81 20.75 10.64
C LYS A 195 -7.31 20.56 10.89
N ASP A 196 -6.95 19.73 11.90
CA ASP A 196 -5.55 19.35 12.21
C ASP A 196 -5.08 18.14 11.41
N LYS A 197 -5.91 17.61 10.55
CA LYS A 197 -5.51 16.54 9.65
C LYS A 197 -4.77 17.10 8.44
N THR A 198 -3.75 16.38 8.00
CA THR A 198 -2.98 16.67 6.80
C THR A 198 -2.58 15.40 6.07
N TYR A 199 -1.94 15.54 4.92
CA TYR A 199 -1.34 14.39 4.22
C TYR A 199 -0.10 13.92 4.99
N ILE A 200 -0.12 12.64 5.38
CA ILE A 200 0.91 12.02 6.23
C ILE A 200 1.70 10.92 5.52
N GLY A 201 1.41 10.62 4.27
CA GLY A 201 2.12 9.64 3.46
C GLY A 201 1.44 9.37 2.13
N SER A 202 2.10 8.59 1.26
CA SER A 202 1.61 8.14 -0.04
C SER A 202 1.86 6.65 -0.26
N ALA A 203 0.83 5.96 -0.75
CA ALA A 203 0.93 4.52 -1.04
C ALA A 203 1.69 4.20 -2.34
N PHE A 204 1.85 5.18 -3.25
CA PHE A 204 2.48 4.94 -4.54
C PHE A 204 3.99 5.13 -4.47
N PRO A 205 4.77 4.18 -5.06
CA PRO A 205 6.23 4.28 -5.05
C PRO A 205 6.74 5.39 -5.98
N ASP A 206 7.85 6.00 -5.58
CA ASP A 206 8.62 6.91 -6.44
C ASP A 206 9.41 6.14 -7.50
N LEU A 207 9.87 4.93 -7.16
CA LEU A 207 10.68 4.10 -8.02
C LEU A 207 10.34 2.62 -7.86
N MET A 208 10.16 1.93 -8.97
CA MET A 208 10.08 0.47 -9.05
C MET A 208 11.34 -0.06 -9.72
N VAL A 209 11.89 -1.15 -9.19
CA VAL A 209 13.15 -1.75 -9.64
C VAL A 209 12.96 -3.23 -9.90
N GLY A 210 13.30 -3.68 -11.09
CA GLY A 210 13.44 -5.08 -11.45
C GLY A 210 14.89 -5.39 -11.79
N LEU A 211 15.48 -6.43 -11.20
CA LEU A 211 16.81 -6.91 -11.54
C LEU A 211 16.72 -8.40 -11.84
N ASN A 212 17.23 -8.80 -12.99
CA ASN A 212 17.38 -10.20 -13.35
C ASN A 212 18.84 -10.50 -13.71
N ALA A 213 19.30 -11.68 -13.35
CA ALA A 213 20.64 -12.16 -13.68
C ALA A 213 20.57 -13.64 -14.04
N HIS A 214 21.25 -14.02 -15.09
CA HIS A 214 21.46 -15.41 -15.44
C HIS A 214 22.91 -15.69 -15.77
N LEU A 215 23.35 -16.87 -15.39
CA LEU A 215 24.70 -17.35 -15.59
C LEU A 215 24.62 -18.79 -16.11
N SER A 216 25.47 -19.14 -17.04
CA SER A 216 25.62 -20.52 -17.48
C SER A 216 27.09 -20.82 -17.68
N TYR A 217 27.55 -21.92 -17.07
CA TYR A 217 28.91 -22.43 -17.25
C TYR A 217 28.87 -23.93 -17.46
N LYS A 218 29.23 -24.38 -18.66
CA LYS A 218 29.14 -25.78 -19.06
C LYS A 218 27.75 -26.35 -18.81
N ASN A 219 27.60 -27.18 -17.78
CA ASN A 219 26.40 -27.91 -17.46
C ASN A 219 25.61 -27.27 -16.30
N ILE A 220 26.09 -26.19 -15.72
CA ILE A 220 25.45 -25.47 -14.61
C ILE A 220 24.80 -24.21 -15.13
N ASP A 221 23.57 -23.95 -14.72
CA ASP A 221 22.86 -22.69 -14.95
C ASP A 221 22.38 -22.10 -13.63
N PHE A 222 22.38 -20.79 -13.55
CA PHE A 222 21.90 -20.02 -12.42
C PHE A 222 21.01 -18.87 -12.89
N LEU A 223 19.92 -18.63 -12.17
CA LEU A 223 18.97 -17.55 -12.40
C LEU A 223 18.64 -16.86 -11.08
N ALA A 224 18.62 -15.53 -11.11
CA ALA A 224 18.18 -14.72 -9.99
C ALA A 224 17.29 -13.57 -10.47
N ASN A 225 16.11 -13.41 -9.84
CA ASN A 225 15.20 -12.31 -10.09
C ASN A 225 14.90 -11.56 -8.81
N PHE A 226 14.99 -10.25 -8.88
CA PHE A 226 14.67 -9.35 -7.78
C PHE A 226 13.63 -8.32 -8.24
N TYR A 227 12.80 -7.92 -7.33
CA TYR A 227 11.83 -6.84 -7.52
C TYR A 227 11.71 -6.02 -6.24
N GLY A 228 11.56 -4.71 -6.39
CA GLY A 228 11.37 -3.83 -5.25
C GLY A 228 10.67 -2.53 -5.62
N THR A 229 10.12 -1.89 -4.61
CA THR A 229 9.54 -0.55 -4.67
C THR A 229 10.17 0.34 -3.62
N PHE A 230 10.31 1.62 -3.93
CA PHE A 230 10.97 2.59 -3.06
C PHE A 230 10.19 3.90 -3.05
N GLY A 231 10.12 4.54 -1.88
CA GLY A 231 9.47 5.82 -1.68
C GLY A 231 7.96 5.75 -1.50
N ASN A 232 7.40 4.55 -1.32
CA ASN A 232 6.02 4.36 -0.90
C ASN A 232 5.93 4.17 0.60
N ASP A 233 4.82 4.64 1.17
CA ASP A 233 4.48 4.42 2.56
C ASP A 233 3.40 3.33 2.70
N ILE A 234 3.32 2.73 3.88
CA ILE A 234 2.27 1.79 4.28
C ILE A 234 1.63 2.29 5.56
N PHE A 235 0.30 2.37 5.58
CA PHE A 235 -0.46 2.58 6.81
C PHE A 235 -0.66 1.22 7.50
N ASN A 236 0.12 0.97 8.55
CA ASN A 236 0.17 -0.31 9.25
C ASN A 236 -0.86 -0.36 10.39
N THR A 237 -2.07 -0.87 10.11
CA THR A 237 -3.11 -0.99 11.14
C THR A 237 -2.76 -1.98 12.25
N THR A 238 -1.80 -2.90 11.98
CA THR A 238 -1.39 -3.91 12.97
C THR A 238 -0.68 -3.32 14.19
N LEU A 239 -0.16 -2.09 14.09
CA LEU A 239 0.37 -1.33 15.23
C LEU A 239 -0.69 -1.10 16.32
N GLY A 240 -1.96 -1.09 15.98
CA GLY A 240 -3.06 -1.05 16.95
C GLY A 240 -3.04 -2.21 17.96
N ARG A 241 -2.39 -3.35 17.63
CA ARG A 241 -2.23 -4.49 18.54
C ARG A 241 -1.34 -4.20 19.77
N TYR A 242 -0.65 -3.07 19.78
CA TYR A 242 0.06 -2.61 20.99
C TYR A 242 -0.85 -1.87 21.99
N SER A 243 -2.10 -1.58 21.65
CA SER A 243 -2.97 -0.75 22.48
C SER A 243 -3.40 -1.41 23.80
N GLY A 244 -3.63 -2.72 23.79
CA GLY A 244 -4.31 -3.43 24.87
C GLY A 244 -5.77 -3.00 25.07
N ALA A 245 -6.32 -2.16 24.18
CA ALA A 245 -7.70 -1.68 24.26
C ALA A 245 -8.70 -2.83 24.10
N GLY A 246 -9.84 -2.75 24.79
CA GLY A 246 -10.88 -3.76 24.71
C GLY A 246 -10.54 -5.13 25.28
N GLY A 247 -9.41 -5.30 25.96
CA GLY A 247 -8.97 -6.58 26.52
C GLY A 247 -8.43 -7.58 25.46
N GLU A 248 -8.07 -7.08 24.29
CA GLU A 248 -7.47 -7.89 23.24
C GLU A 248 -6.03 -8.31 23.55
N ASN A 249 -5.59 -9.41 22.92
CA ASN A 249 -4.20 -9.85 23.05
C ASN A 249 -3.26 -8.84 22.38
N VAL A 250 -2.17 -8.54 23.07
CA VAL A 250 -1.07 -7.70 22.56
C VAL A 250 0.12 -8.57 22.11
N TYR A 251 1.01 -7.99 21.33
CA TYR A 251 2.25 -8.68 20.92
C TYR A 251 3.11 -9.05 22.14
N ALA A 252 3.84 -10.17 22.03
CA ALA A 252 4.79 -10.58 23.05
C ALA A 252 5.83 -9.48 23.30
N GLY A 253 6.13 -9.22 24.58
CA GLY A 253 7.09 -8.20 24.99
C GLY A 253 6.59 -6.75 24.83
N THR A 254 5.29 -6.53 24.57
CA THR A 254 4.71 -5.18 24.47
C THR A 254 5.04 -4.29 25.66
N TYR A 255 4.94 -4.82 26.88
CA TYR A 255 5.20 -4.04 28.10
C TYR A 255 6.58 -3.35 28.09
N ASN A 256 7.61 -4.02 27.59
CA ASN A 256 8.97 -3.47 27.52
C ASN A 256 9.16 -2.45 26.38
N LYS A 257 8.20 -2.30 25.49
CA LYS A 257 8.27 -1.40 24.33
C LYS A 257 7.40 -0.17 24.46
N VAL A 258 6.27 -0.28 25.20
CA VAL A 258 5.35 0.82 25.42
C VAL A 258 5.87 1.75 26.51
N TRP A 259 5.37 2.97 26.51
CA TRP A 259 5.65 3.91 27.60
C TRP A 259 5.05 3.38 28.93
N HIS A 260 5.86 3.32 29.97
CA HIS A 260 5.49 2.93 31.33
C HIS A 260 6.19 3.78 32.41
N GLY A 261 6.66 4.96 32.02
CA GLY A 261 7.34 5.95 32.83
C GLY A 261 8.20 6.87 31.98
N GLU A 262 8.59 8.02 32.52
CA GLU A 262 9.39 9.00 31.79
C GLU A 262 10.67 8.39 31.20
N GLY A 263 10.92 8.64 29.93
CA GLY A 263 12.08 8.14 29.18
C GLY A 263 12.03 6.69 28.70
N THR A 264 10.98 5.92 29.01
CA THR A 264 10.90 4.49 28.63
C THR A 264 10.50 4.25 27.18
N SER A 265 9.73 5.14 26.57
CA SER A 265 9.37 5.09 25.15
C SER A 265 9.00 6.47 24.63
N ASN A 266 9.36 6.77 23.38
CA ASN A 266 8.86 7.91 22.62
C ASN A 266 8.18 7.49 21.29
N PHE A 267 7.90 6.20 21.13
CA PHE A 267 7.27 5.65 19.94
C PHE A 267 5.94 4.95 20.23
N LEU A 268 5.92 4.02 21.18
CA LEU A 268 4.70 3.31 21.59
C LEU A 268 4.12 3.96 22.84
N PRO A 269 2.87 4.47 22.80
CA PRO A 269 2.23 5.09 23.94
C PRO A 269 1.93 4.07 25.06
N ARG A 270 1.50 4.55 26.20
CA ARG A 270 1.11 3.71 27.33
C ARG A 270 -0.02 2.73 26.97
N LEU A 271 -0.06 1.60 27.63
CA LEU A 271 -1.22 0.69 27.56
C LEU A 271 -2.44 1.39 28.23
N SER A 272 -3.58 1.36 27.55
CA SER A 272 -4.82 1.95 28.05
C SER A 272 -6.02 1.18 27.54
N VAL A 273 -6.83 0.68 28.48
CA VAL A 273 -8.09 -0.03 28.13
C VAL A 273 -9.11 0.92 27.50
N ASN A 274 -9.20 2.15 27.98
CA ASN A 274 -10.20 3.13 27.54
C ASN A 274 -9.71 4.03 26.39
N ASP A 275 -8.38 4.17 26.21
CA ASP A 275 -7.75 5.03 25.22
C ASP A 275 -8.44 6.40 25.09
N SER A 276 -8.54 7.12 26.22
CA SER A 276 -9.28 8.41 26.31
C SER A 276 -8.68 9.51 25.43
N ASN A 277 -7.39 9.46 25.14
CA ASN A 277 -6.70 10.36 24.22
C ASN A 277 -6.84 9.92 22.74
N MET A 278 -7.46 8.75 22.49
CA MET A 278 -7.65 8.16 21.16
C MET A 278 -6.31 7.90 20.43
N ASN A 279 -5.28 7.48 21.16
CA ASN A 279 -3.94 7.22 20.61
C ASN A 279 -3.95 6.25 19.45
N TYR A 280 -4.71 5.16 19.56
CA TYR A 280 -4.81 4.10 18.55
C TYR A 280 -6.08 4.17 17.70
N LYS A 281 -6.99 5.12 17.98
CA LYS A 281 -8.27 5.25 17.26
C LYS A 281 -8.21 6.29 16.16
N ARG A 282 -7.34 7.30 16.28
CA ARG A 282 -7.18 8.34 15.26
C ARG A 282 -6.24 7.87 14.15
N PRO A 283 -6.60 8.03 12.86
CA PRO A 283 -5.63 7.87 11.78
C PRO A 283 -4.53 8.91 11.95
N SER A 284 -3.28 8.47 12.05
CA SER A 284 -2.17 9.37 12.36
C SER A 284 -0.85 8.89 11.76
N SER A 285 0.13 9.78 11.75
CA SER A 285 1.48 9.50 11.27
C SER A 285 2.18 8.35 12.03
N PHE A 286 1.70 7.99 13.22
CA PHE A 286 2.18 6.83 13.95
C PHE A 286 2.03 5.52 13.17
N PHE A 287 0.94 5.38 12.41
CA PHE A 287 0.65 4.17 11.64
C PHE A 287 1.38 4.13 10.29
N VAL A 288 1.99 5.23 9.86
CA VAL A 288 2.65 5.33 8.56
C VAL A 288 4.11 4.91 8.69
N GLU A 289 4.48 3.88 7.94
CA GLU A 289 5.83 3.34 7.87
C GLU A 289 6.38 3.37 6.45
N ASP A 290 7.70 3.45 6.31
CA ASP A 290 8.41 3.26 5.03
C ASP A 290 8.11 1.86 4.48
N GLY A 291 7.37 1.81 3.39
CA GLY A 291 6.97 0.58 2.69
C GLY A 291 8.00 0.09 1.67
N SER A 292 9.14 0.76 1.54
CA SER A 292 10.19 0.40 0.60
C SER A 292 10.74 -0.99 0.87
N TYR A 293 10.93 -1.76 -0.19
CA TYR A 293 11.53 -3.09 -0.09
C TYR A 293 12.24 -3.52 -1.37
N MET A 294 13.14 -4.50 -1.23
CA MET A 294 13.72 -5.29 -2.31
C MET A 294 13.55 -6.77 -1.97
N ARG A 295 12.87 -7.52 -2.84
CA ARG A 295 12.61 -8.95 -2.67
C ARG A 295 13.34 -9.76 -3.72
N CYS A 296 14.02 -10.82 -3.27
CA CYS A 296 14.43 -11.89 -4.16
C CYS A 296 13.19 -12.73 -4.52
N LYS A 297 12.73 -12.62 -5.77
CA LYS A 297 11.54 -13.33 -6.26
C LYS A 297 11.83 -14.78 -6.60
N LEU A 298 13.01 -15.03 -7.18
CA LEU A 298 13.43 -16.36 -7.60
C LEU A 298 14.95 -16.47 -7.55
N LEU A 299 15.43 -17.54 -6.95
CA LEU A 299 16.77 -18.07 -7.15
C LEU A 299 16.62 -19.48 -7.69
N GLN A 300 17.35 -19.79 -8.74
CA GLN A 300 17.35 -21.14 -9.32
C GLN A 300 18.77 -21.55 -9.68
N ILE A 301 19.11 -22.78 -9.38
CA ILE A 301 20.31 -23.43 -9.88
C ILE A 301 19.89 -24.71 -10.60
N GLY A 302 20.48 -24.95 -11.75
CA GLY A 302 20.26 -26.15 -12.57
C GLY A 302 21.56 -26.85 -12.90
N TYR A 303 21.49 -28.16 -13.05
CA TYR A 303 22.60 -28.97 -13.54
C TYR A 303 22.08 -29.95 -14.58
N THR A 304 22.60 -29.86 -15.81
CA THR A 304 22.28 -30.77 -16.89
C THR A 304 23.36 -31.88 -16.94
N LEU A 305 22.94 -33.11 -16.77
CA LEU A 305 23.89 -34.24 -16.79
C LEU A 305 24.54 -34.37 -18.16
N PRO A 306 25.84 -34.70 -18.21
CA PRO A 306 26.54 -34.96 -19.48
C PRO A 306 25.88 -36.13 -20.24
N LYS A 307 25.70 -35.96 -21.55
CA LYS A 307 25.02 -36.94 -22.42
C LYS A 307 25.64 -38.35 -22.40
N ASN A 308 26.95 -38.46 -22.13
CA ASN A 308 27.64 -39.71 -21.98
C ASN A 308 27.21 -40.50 -20.72
N TRP A 309 26.73 -39.85 -19.67
CA TRP A 309 26.19 -40.50 -18.48
C TRP A 309 24.76 -41.00 -18.68
N THR A 310 24.00 -40.31 -19.52
CA THR A 310 22.58 -40.56 -19.74
C THR A 310 22.27 -41.42 -20.96
N LYS A 311 23.31 -41.93 -21.63
CA LYS A 311 23.17 -42.81 -22.83
C LYS A 311 22.26 -42.23 -23.92
N GLY A 312 22.27 -40.89 -24.10
CA GLY A 312 21.62 -40.20 -25.21
C GLY A 312 20.42 -39.35 -24.86
N PHE A 313 19.80 -39.50 -23.70
CA PHE A 313 18.78 -38.57 -23.25
C PHE A 313 19.34 -37.37 -22.47
N SER A 314 18.60 -36.30 -22.38
CA SER A 314 18.97 -35.11 -21.61
C SER A 314 18.25 -35.14 -20.27
N LEU A 315 19.00 -35.11 -19.16
CA LEU A 315 18.45 -35.00 -17.80
C LEU A 315 18.96 -33.76 -17.13
N ARG A 316 18.03 -32.85 -16.74
CA ARG A 316 18.34 -31.65 -15.98
C ARG A 316 17.69 -31.75 -14.60
N LEU A 317 18.51 -31.54 -13.55
CA LEU A 317 18.09 -31.39 -12.17
C LEU A 317 18.09 -29.90 -11.83
N SER A 318 17.10 -29.43 -11.11
CA SER A 318 17.05 -28.03 -10.67
C SER A 318 16.54 -27.89 -9.24
N PHE A 319 17.03 -26.87 -8.57
CA PHE A 319 16.51 -26.39 -7.30
C PHE A 319 16.14 -24.92 -7.43
N SER A 320 14.95 -24.56 -6.99
CA SER A 320 14.45 -23.19 -7.03
C SER A 320 13.93 -22.79 -5.67
N ALA A 321 14.19 -21.53 -5.28
CA ALA A 321 13.66 -20.89 -4.09
C ALA A 321 12.89 -19.64 -4.52
N GLN A 322 11.59 -19.59 -4.24
CA GLN A 322 10.74 -18.42 -4.46
C GLN A 322 10.58 -17.62 -3.18
N ASN A 323 10.69 -16.31 -3.27
CA ASN A 323 10.61 -15.37 -2.14
C ASN A 323 11.54 -15.72 -0.95
N PRO A 324 12.79 -16.18 -1.16
CA PRO A 324 13.65 -16.67 -0.06
C PRO A 324 13.93 -15.59 0.98
N PHE A 325 14.03 -14.32 0.58
CA PHE A 325 14.23 -13.20 1.48
C PHE A 325 13.70 -11.87 0.91
N THR A 326 13.41 -10.95 1.83
CA THR A 326 13.02 -9.57 1.54
C THR A 326 13.85 -8.64 2.42
N ILE A 327 14.37 -7.57 1.83
CA ILE A 327 15.10 -6.51 2.53
C ILE A 327 14.13 -5.35 2.67
N THR A 328 13.78 -4.97 3.90
CA THR A 328 12.83 -3.88 4.19
C THR A 328 13.03 -3.37 5.62
N LYS A 329 12.57 -2.16 5.89
CA LYS A 329 12.43 -1.60 7.23
C LYS A 329 10.99 -1.71 7.78
N TYR A 330 10.04 -2.10 6.93
CA TYR A 330 8.66 -2.26 7.32
C TYR A 330 8.51 -3.28 8.45
N SER A 331 7.76 -2.92 9.50
CA SER A 331 7.62 -3.74 10.70
C SER A 331 6.53 -4.81 10.61
N GLY A 332 5.61 -4.70 9.63
CA GLY A 332 4.55 -5.66 9.38
C GLY A 332 5.04 -6.95 8.72
N MET A 333 4.12 -7.83 8.37
CA MET A 333 4.46 -9.17 7.87
C MET A 333 5.08 -9.16 6.47
N ASP A 334 4.54 -8.35 5.56
CA ASP A 334 4.95 -8.34 4.16
C ASP A 334 4.63 -7.00 3.50
N PRO A 335 5.65 -6.19 3.12
CA PRO A 335 5.42 -4.88 2.51
C PRO A 335 4.78 -4.97 1.11
N GLU A 336 4.94 -6.07 0.39
CA GLU A 336 4.34 -6.24 -0.94
C GLU A 336 2.84 -6.47 -0.86
N THR A 337 2.37 -7.34 0.04
CA THR A 337 0.93 -7.59 0.21
C THR A 337 0.23 -6.43 0.89
N ALA A 338 0.90 -5.73 1.80
CA ALA A 338 0.40 -4.54 2.46
C ALA A 338 0.12 -3.40 1.48
N SER A 339 0.96 -3.23 0.45
CA SER A 339 0.82 -2.14 -0.53
C SER A 339 -0.35 -2.32 -1.51
N LEU A 340 -0.89 -3.52 -1.67
CA LEU A 340 -1.95 -3.81 -2.64
C LEU A 340 -3.35 -3.31 -2.23
N GLY A 341 -3.53 -2.90 -0.98
CA GLY A 341 -4.83 -2.45 -0.44
C GLY A 341 -5.85 -3.57 -0.28
N THR A 342 -7.01 -3.24 0.23
CA THR A 342 -8.10 -4.19 0.42
C THR A 342 -8.81 -4.46 -0.90
N LYS A 343 -8.89 -5.71 -1.34
CA LYS A 343 -9.70 -6.18 -2.47
C LYS A 343 -9.39 -5.54 -3.84
N GLY A 344 -8.17 -5.05 -4.06
CA GLY A 344 -7.81 -4.45 -5.34
C GLY A 344 -8.47 -3.10 -5.63
N ASN A 345 -8.95 -2.42 -4.60
CA ASN A 345 -9.45 -1.06 -4.73
C ASN A 345 -8.28 -0.08 -4.77
N VAL A 346 -8.00 0.47 -5.94
CA VAL A 346 -6.87 1.41 -6.15
C VAL A 346 -6.99 2.70 -5.32
N THR A 347 -8.18 3.06 -4.85
CA THR A 347 -8.40 4.22 -3.98
C THR A 347 -8.15 3.93 -2.51
N GLU A 348 -7.77 2.70 -2.16
CA GLU A 348 -7.44 2.22 -0.81
C GLU A 348 -6.09 1.50 -0.76
N SER A 349 -5.18 1.81 -1.68
CA SER A 349 -3.86 1.20 -1.72
C SER A 349 -3.04 1.58 -0.47
N GLY A 350 -2.11 0.70 -0.09
CA GLY A 350 -1.13 0.95 0.96
C GLY A 350 -1.61 0.78 2.40
N ILE A 351 -2.83 0.27 2.64
CA ILE A 351 -3.31 -0.01 4.00
C ILE A 351 -3.09 -1.49 4.31
N ASP A 352 -2.28 -1.78 5.33
CA ASP A 352 -2.09 -3.14 5.85
C ASP A 352 -3.15 -3.49 6.89
N TRP A 353 -4.11 -4.32 6.50
CA TRP A 353 -5.13 -4.90 7.36
C TRP A 353 -4.74 -6.27 7.93
N ALA A 354 -3.46 -6.55 8.15
CA ALA A 354 -2.91 -7.84 8.52
C ALA A 354 -3.09 -8.90 7.42
N GLY A 355 -2.75 -8.52 6.17
CA GLY A 355 -2.79 -9.41 5.01
C GLY A 355 -1.85 -10.61 5.18
N TYR A 356 -2.23 -11.76 4.61
CA TYR A 356 -1.38 -12.95 4.66
C TYR A 356 -0.13 -12.74 3.80
N PRO A 357 1.09 -12.99 4.34
CA PRO A 357 2.33 -12.77 3.61
C PRO A 357 2.55 -13.77 2.48
N ASN A 358 3.32 -13.38 1.46
CA ASN A 358 3.73 -14.28 0.40
C ASN A 358 4.57 -15.43 0.94
N PRO A 359 4.26 -16.70 0.60
CA PRO A 359 5.00 -17.84 1.10
C PRO A 359 6.40 -17.94 0.49
N ARG A 360 7.34 -18.50 1.25
CA ARG A 360 8.61 -19.00 0.71
C ARG A 360 8.38 -20.40 0.18
N THR A 361 8.78 -20.64 -1.07
CA THR A 361 8.58 -21.94 -1.72
C THR A 361 9.90 -22.50 -2.22
N TYR A 362 10.14 -23.75 -1.94
CA TYR A 362 11.33 -24.49 -2.42
C TYR A 362 10.87 -25.63 -3.31
N LEU A 363 11.45 -25.70 -4.52
CA LEU A 363 11.08 -26.67 -5.55
C LEU A 363 12.31 -27.44 -6.01
N PHE A 364 12.15 -28.75 -6.12
CA PHE A 364 13.11 -29.62 -6.79
C PHE A 364 12.48 -30.07 -8.12
N GLY A 365 13.19 -29.82 -9.20
CA GLY A 365 12.74 -30.14 -10.55
C GLY A 365 13.62 -31.21 -11.20
N LEU A 366 12.98 -32.10 -11.94
CA LEU A 366 13.63 -33.08 -12.79
C LEU A 366 12.99 -32.97 -14.19
N ASN A 367 13.81 -32.66 -15.19
CA ASN A 367 13.39 -32.56 -16.58
C ASN A 367 14.13 -33.58 -17.41
N LEU A 368 13.37 -34.46 -18.06
CA LEU A 368 13.88 -35.55 -18.88
C LEU A 368 13.39 -35.39 -20.31
N ASN A 369 14.34 -35.28 -21.26
CA ASN A 369 14.06 -35.18 -22.71
C ASN A 369 14.70 -36.37 -23.42
N PHE A 370 13.92 -37.13 -24.16
CA PHE A 370 14.31 -38.31 -24.92
C PHE A 370 14.73 -37.97 -26.36
#